data_b8c7ebcafa1766f25601d1cdaa9d467c
#
_entry.id   b8c7ebcafa1766f25601d1cdaa9d467c
#
_cell.length_a   1.000
_cell.length_b   1.000
_cell.length_c   1.000
_cell.angle_alpha   90.00
_cell.angle_beta   90.00
_cell.angle_gamma   90.00
#
_symmetry.space_group_name_H-M   'P 1'
#
loop_
_entity.id
_entity.type
_entity.pdbx_description
1 polymer ?
#
loop_
_entity_poly.entity_id
_entity_poly.type
_entity_poly.pdbx_seq_one_letter_code
_entity_poly.pdbx_strand_id
1 'polypeptide(L)'
;MARIAGVNIPQNKVIHVALTYIHGIGNKFSNDICSKLNISKNKRVNSLTEEEVLKIREFIDENYKVEGDLRREVSLNIKRLIDLATYRGSRHKKKLPVRGQRTHCNARTRKGKAIAIAGKKLTPIKK
;
A
#
# COMPACT_ATOMS: atom_id res chain seq x y z
N MET A 1 8.66 -2.56 -22.08
CA MET A 1 7.99 -2.23 -20.80
C MET A 1 9.04 -2.12 -19.70
N ALA A 2 9.13 -0.98 -19.02
CA ALA A 2 10.06 -0.87 -17.91
C ALA A 2 9.51 -1.62 -16.68
N ARG A 3 10.28 -2.60 -16.19
CA ARG A 3 9.97 -3.33 -14.96
C ARG A 3 10.97 -2.91 -13.87
N ILE A 4 10.51 -2.36 -12.76
CA ILE A 4 11.33 -1.89 -11.64
C ILE A 4 10.82 -2.53 -10.35
N ALA A 5 11.71 -3.04 -9.51
CA ALA A 5 11.38 -3.75 -8.27
C ALA A 5 10.28 -4.84 -8.45
N GLY A 6 10.31 -5.55 -9.58
CA GLY A 6 9.32 -6.57 -9.91
C GLY A 6 7.96 -6.05 -10.42
N VAL A 7 7.74 -4.73 -10.47
CA VAL A 7 6.48 -4.09 -10.90
C VAL A 7 6.59 -3.56 -12.32
N ASN A 8 5.57 -3.80 -13.13
CA ASN A 8 5.46 -3.21 -14.47
C ASN A 8 4.97 -1.76 -14.36
N ILE A 9 5.80 -0.82 -14.78
CA ILE A 9 5.50 0.60 -14.68
C ILE A 9 4.76 1.08 -15.92
N PRO A 10 3.67 1.87 -15.78
CA PRO A 10 2.88 2.36 -16.90
C PRO A 10 3.70 3.34 -17.77
N GLN A 11 3.82 3.03 -19.06
CA GLN A 11 4.66 3.76 -20.01
C GLN A 11 4.18 5.19 -20.30
N ASN A 12 2.86 5.40 -20.29
CA ASN A 12 2.25 6.68 -20.65
C ASN A 12 2.27 7.72 -19.54
N LYS A 13 2.72 7.35 -18.34
CA LYS A 13 2.81 8.25 -17.18
C LYS A 13 4.16 8.95 -17.12
N VAL A 14 4.18 10.11 -16.48
CA VAL A 14 5.43 10.78 -16.11
C VAL A 14 6.13 10.01 -15.00
N ILE A 15 7.46 10.05 -14.98
CA ILE A 15 8.27 9.18 -14.11
C ILE A 15 7.93 9.32 -12.63
N HIS A 16 7.74 10.55 -12.12
CA HIS A 16 7.44 10.76 -10.71
C HIS A 16 6.09 10.17 -10.27
N VAL A 17 5.10 10.13 -11.18
CA VAL A 17 3.82 9.44 -10.91
C VAL A 17 3.97 7.94 -11.09
N ALA A 18 4.71 7.51 -12.11
CA ALA A 18 4.90 6.11 -12.42
C ALA A 18 5.61 5.33 -11.30
N LEU A 19 6.60 5.92 -10.65
CA LEU A 19 7.29 5.33 -9.50
C LEU A 19 6.37 5.10 -8.28
N THR A 20 5.31 5.88 -8.12
CA THR A 20 4.35 5.66 -7.02
C THR A 20 3.49 4.40 -7.16
N TYR A 21 3.57 3.70 -8.28
CA TYR A 21 2.94 2.38 -8.43
C TYR A 21 3.69 1.28 -7.69
N ILE A 22 4.95 1.53 -7.29
CA ILE A 22 5.75 0.62 -6.48
C ILE A 22 5.34 0.77 -5.02
N HIS A 23 4.94 -0.33 -4.39
CA HIS A 23 4.57 -0.31 -2.96
C HIS A 23 5.77 0.06 -2.10
N GLY A 24 5.67 1.17 -1.37
CA GLY A 24 6.73 1.74 -0.55
C GLY A 24 7.27 3.06 -1.10
N ILE A 25 7.02 3.39 -2.36
CA ILE A 25 7.42 4.65 -2.97
C ILE A 25 6.21 5.58 -3.07
N GLY A 26 6.20 6.64 -2.27
CA GLY A 26 5.21 7.72 -2.37
C GLY A 26 5.76 8.92 -3.16
N ASN A 27 4.96 9.97 -3.27
CA ASN A 27 5.35 11.19 -4.00
C ASN A 27 6.68 11.79 -3.53
N LYS A 28 6.97 11.78 -2.22
CA LYS A 28 8.22 12.30 -1.66
C LYS A 28 9.40 11.50 -2.21
N PHE A 29 9.42 10.19 -1.98
CA PHE A 29 10.52 9.34 -2.43
C PHE A 29 10.68 9.35 -3.95
N SER A 30 9.58 9.37 -4.71
CA SER A 30 9.62 9.50 -6.15
C SER A 30 10.31 10.79 -6.61
N ASN A 31 9.99 11.92 -5.97
CA ASN A 31 10.63 13.21 -6.26
C ASN A 31 12.12 13.22 -5.85
N ASP A 32 12.45 12.60 -4.72
CA ASP A 32 13.84 12.49 -4.23
C ASP A 32 14.69 11.62 -5.19
N ILE A 33 14.14 10.50 -5.69
CA ILE A 33 14.80 9.66 -6.70
C ILE A 33 15.10 10.46 -7.97
N CYS A 34 14.08 11.14 -8.51
CA CYS A 34 14.25 11.96 -9.72
C CYS A 34 15.32 13.05 -9.53
N SER A 35 15.32 13.71 -8.37
CA SER A 35 16.27 14.79 -8.06
C SER A 35 17.69 14.27 -7.91
N LYS A 36 17.91 13.15 -7.21
CA LYS A 36 19.23 12.54 -6.98
C LYS A 36 19.86 11.97 -8.25
N LEU A 37 19.03 11.42 -9.14
CA LEU A 37 19.48 10.87 -10.42
C LEU A 37 19.52 11.91 -11.55
N ASN A 38 19.20 13.18 -11.26
CA ASN A 38 19.12 14.26 -12.24
C ASN A 38 18.18 13.95 -13.43
N ILE A 39 17.07 13.23 -13.17
CA ILE A 39 16.06 12.92 -14.18
C ILE A 39 14.93 13.93 -14.09
N SER A 40 14.52 14.51 -15.23
CA SER A 40 13.39 15.44 -15.26
C SER A 40 12.10 14.76 -14.79
N LYS A 41 11.44 15.33 -13.77
CA LYS A 41 10.19 14.80 -13.19
C LYS A 41 9.06 14.66 -14.22
N ASN A 42 9.06 15.52 -15.24
CA ASN A 42 8.04 15.55 -16.29
C ASN A 42 8.36 14.58 -17.44
N LYS A 43 9.50 13.92 -17.41
CA LYS A 43 9.87 12.92 -18.43
C LYS A 43 8.92 11.73 -18.37
N ARG A 44 8.44 11.26 -19.51
CA ARG A 44 7.57 10.07 -19.57
C ARG A 44 8.40 8.79 -19.51
N VAL A 45 7.81 7.72 -19.00
CA VAL A 45 8.51 6.43 -18.87
C VAL A 45 8.99 5.88 -20.23
N ASN A 46 8.23 6.09 -21.31
CA ASN A 46 8.64 5.65 -22.67
C ASN A 46 9.88 6.37 -23.21
N SER A 47 10.18 7.57 -22.75
CA SER A 47 11.36 8.34 -23.20
C SER A 47 12.58 8.14 -22.32
N LEU A 48 12.51 7.25 -21.32
CA LEU A 48 13.66 6.88 -20.48
C LEU A 48 14.62 6.00 -21.29
N THR A 49 15.91 6.24 -21.12
CA THR A 49 16.96 5.36 -21.66
C THR A 49 17.10 4.13 -20.75
N GLU A 50 17.64 3.04 -21.29
CA GLU A 50 17.90 1.82 -20.51
C GLU A 50 18.86 2.08 -19.34
N GLU A 51 19.84 2.96 -19.55
CA GLU A 51 20.79 3.39 -18.51
C GLU A 51 20.09 4.12 -17.36
N GLU A 52 19.13 5.01 -17.67
CA GLU A 52 18.35 5.70 -16.63
C GLU A 52 17.49 4.71 -15.83
N VAL A 53 16.89 3.74 -16.50
CA VAL A 53 16.10 2.69 -15.84
C VAL A 53 16.98 1.82 -14.95
N LEU A 54 18.21 1.51 -15.38
CA LEU A 54 19.17 0.75 -14.57
C LEU A 54 19.56 1.52 -13.32
N LYS A 55 19.94 2.80 -13.45
CA LYS A 55 20.27 3.68 -12.32
C LYS A 55 19.11 3.80 -11.31
N ILE A 56 17.87 3.88 -11.79
CA ILE A 56 16.69 3.91 -10.91
C ILE A 56 16.54 2.61 -10.13
N ARG A 57 16.77 1.44 -10.77
CA ARG A 57 16.70 0.13 -10.10
C ARG A 57 17.76 0.03 -9.00
N GLU A 58 19.01 0.25 -9.33
CA GLU A 58 20.13 0.20 -8.39
C GLU A 58 19.90 1.14 -7.20
N PHE A 59 19.48 2.37 -7.49
CA PHE A 59 19.21 3.35 -6.44
C PHE A 59 18.06 2.95 -5.50
N ILE A 60 16.99 2.32 -6.04
CA ILE A 60 15.87 1.82 -5.24
C ILE A 60 16.32 0.64 -4.39
N ASP A 61 17.03 -0.31 -4.96
CA ASP A 61 17.47 -1.53 -4.29
C ASP A 61 18.45 -1.23 -3.13
N GLU A 62 19.31 -0.21 -3.30
CA GLU A 62 20.25 0.20 -2.26
C GLU A 62 19.61 1.01 -1.13
N ASN A 63 18.67 1.90 -1.44
CA ASN A 63 18.21 2.92 -0.49
C ASN A 63 16.82 2.67 0.08
N TYR A 64 15.99 1.82 -0.54
CA TYR A 64 14.59 1.66 -0.16
C TYR A 64 14.18 0.19 -0.06
N LYS A 65 13.48 -0.14 1.01
CA LYS A 65 12.75 -1.40 1.10
C LYS A 65 11.40 -1.24 0.42
N VAL A 66 11.17 -2.02 -0.62
CA VAL A 66 9.96 -1.90 -1.43
C VAL A 66 9.28 -3.27 -1.64
N GLU A 67 8.06 -3.24 -2.11
CA GLU A 67 7.26 -4.40 -2.52
C GLU A 67 7.31 -5.59 -1.55
N GLY A 68 7.91 -6.70 -1.94
CA GLY A 68 7.91 -7.95 -1.19
C GLY A 68 8.54 -7.83 0.20
N ASP A 69 9.68 -7.16 0.31
CA ASP A 69 10.41 -7.00 1.56
C ASP A 69 9.67 -6.08 2.54
N LEU A 70 9.09 -4.99 2.04
CA LEU A 70 8.27 -4.11 2.86
C LEU A 70 6.98 -4.82 3.32
N ARG A 71 6.31 -5.57 2.43
CA ARG A 71 5.11 -6.34 2.80
C ARG A 71 5.42 -7.40 3.85
N ARG A 72 6.56 -8.07 3.71
CA ARG A 72 7.05 -9.06 4.69
C ARG A 72 7.31 -8.40 6.04
N GLU A 73 8.01 -7.27 6.06
CA GLU A 73 8.29 -6.53 7.29
C GLU A 73 7.00 -6.08 8.00
N VAL A 74 6.05 -5.51 7.27
CA VAL A 74 4.75 -5.12 7.83
C VAL A 74 4.00 -6.32 8.38
N SER A 75 3.99 -7.45 7.65
CA SER A 75 3.32 -8.68 8.10
C SER A 75 3.96 -9.25 9.36
N LEU A 76 5.29 -9.25 9.46
CA LEU A 76 6.02 -9.68 10.64
C LEU A 76 5.73 -8.78 11.85
N ASN A 77 5.67 -7.46 11.64
CA ASN A 77 5.33 -6.51 12.69
C ASN A 77 3.91 -6.72 13.22
N ILE A 78 2.94 -7.00 12.35
CA ILE A 78 1.57 -7.33 12.75
C ILE A 78 1.54 -8.67 13.48
N LYS A 79 2.23 -9.70 12.96
CA LYS A 79 2.33 -11.01 13.61
C LYS A 79 2.91 -10.89 15.01
N ARG A 80 4.01 -10.15 15.18
CA ARG A 80 4.61 -9.89 16.50
C ARG A 80 3.61 -9.30 17.50
N LEU A 81 2.78 -8.32 17.07
CA LEU A 81 1.75 -7.75 17.94
C LEU A 81 0.68 -8.76 18.35
N ILE A 82 0.35 -9.70 17.45
CA ILE A 82 -0.63 -10.76 17.72
C ILE A 82 -0.04 -11.79 18.68
N ASP A 83 1.20 -12.21 18.46
CA ASP A 83 1.89 -13.22 19.26
C ASP A 83 2.12 -12.73 20.71
N LEU A 84 2.42 -11.44 20.86
CA LEU A 84 2.53 -10.77 22.17
C LEU A 84 1.16 -10.50 22.84
N ALA A 85 0.05 -10.95 22.25
CA ALA A 85 -1.32 -10.76 22.75
C ALA A 85 -1.68 -9.30 23.11
N THR A 86 -1.10 -8.32 22.43
CA THR A 86 -1.37 -6.91 22.66
C THR A 86 -2.80 -6.53 22.25
N TYR A 87 -3.34 -5.44 22.82
CA TYR A 87 -4.64 -4.91 22.39
C TYR A 87 -4.68 -4.63 20.89
N ARG A 88 -3.64 -3.99 20.32
CA ARG A 88 -3.53 -3.75 18.87
C ARG A 88 -3.49 -5.05 18.08
N GLY A 89 -2.78 -6.07 18.56
CA GLY A 89 -2.73 -7.40 17.96
C GLY A 89 -4.11 -8.06 17.94
N SER A 90 -4.86 -8.00 19.02
CA SER A 90 -6.23 -8.52 19.07
C SER A 90 -7.17 -7.81 18.07
N ARG A 91 -6.98 -6.50 17.87
CA ARG A 91 -7.73 -5.73 16.87
C ARG A 91 -7.37 -6.16 15.44
N HIS A 92 -6.09 -6.41 15.15
CA HIS A 92 -5.66 -6.95 13.86
C HIS A 92 -6.26 -8.33 13.60
N LYS A 93 -6.20 -9.25 14.59
CA LYS A 93 -6.78 -10.60 14.52
C LYS A 93 -8.28 -10.56 14.21
N LYS A 94 -9.02 -9.64 14.85
CA LYS A 94 -10.47 -9.47 14.66
C LYS A 94 -10.84 -8.64 13.42
N LYS A 95 -9.87 -8.21 12.62
CA LYS A 95 -10.08 -7.31 11.46
C LYS A 95 -10.83 -6.02 11.81
N LEU A 96 -10.55 -5.46 12.98
CA LEU A 96 -11.14 -4.23 13.49
C LEU A 96 -10.15 -3.07 13.42
N PRO A 97 -10.63 -1.81 13.45
CA PRO A 97 -9.76 -0.64 13.54
C PRO A 97 -8.84 -0.70 14.76
N VAL A 98 -7.57 -0.33 14.57
CA VAL A 98 -6.53 -0.42 15.62
C VAL A 98 -6.18 0.92 16.25
N ARG A 99 -6.73 2.04 15.73
CA ARG A 99 -6.44 3.41 16.18
C ARG A 99 -7.60 4.05 16.92
N GLY A 100 -8.44 3.29 17.59
CA GLY A 100 -9.53 3.80 18.41
C GLY A 100 -10.74 4.35 17.65
N GLN A 101 -10.85 4.12 16.33
CA GLN A 101 -12.00 4.58 15.57
C GLN A 101 -13.30 3.90 16.05
N ARG A 102 -14.41 4.66 15.99
CA ARG A 102 -15.74 4.16 16.31
C ARG A 102 -16.14 3.02 15.37
N THR A 103 -16.65 1.92 15.92
CA THR A 103 -16.99 0.70 15.18
C THR A 103 -18.50 0.44 15.04
N HIS A 104 -19.37 1.20 15.71
CA HIS A 104 -20.81 0.94 15.69
C HIS A 104 -21.38 1.05 14.28
N CYS A 105 -21.40 2.19 13.63
CA CYS A 105 -21.92 2.34 12.26
C CYS A 105 -20.79 2.34 11.22
N ASN A 106 -19.61 2.81 11.59
CA ASN A 106 -18.48 3.10 10.71
C ASN A 106 -17.44 1.95 10.69
N ALA A 107 -16.23 2.27 10.26
CA ALA A 107 -15.10 1.34 10.12
C ALA A 107 -15.30 0.26 9.03
N ARG A 108 -16.05 0.59 7.98
CA ARG A 108 -16.38 -0.35 6.90
C ARG A 108 -15.17 -0.81 6.09
N THR A 109 -14.15 0.02 5.96
CA THR A 109 -12.88 -0.35 5.30
C THR A 109 -12.27 -1.61 5.92
N ARG A 110 -12.34 -1.75 7.26
CA ARG A 110 -11.79 -2.92 7.97
C ARG A 110 -12.82 -4.03 8.14
N LYS A 111 -14.08 -3.69 8.37
CA LYS A 111 -15.18 -4.65 8.63
C LYS A 111 -15.79 -5.22 7.35
N GLY A 112 -15.58 -4.57 6.21
CA GLY A 112 -16.26 -4.89 4.96
C GLY A 112 -17.67 -4.31 4.87
N LYS A 113 -18.38 -4.66 3.81
CA LYS A 113 -19.77 -4.20 3.58
C LYS A 113 -20.69 -4.61 4.73
N ALA A 114 -21.73 -3.80 4.97
CA ALA A 114 -22.78 -4.18 5.91
C ALA A 114 -23.56 -5.37 5.35
N ILE A 115 -23.61 -6.46 6.11
CA ILE A 115 -24.35 -7.67 5.75
C ILE A 115 -25.51 -7.77 6.72
N ALA A 116 -26.73 -7.94 6.20
CA ALA A 116 -27.90 -8.21 7.03
C ALA A 116 -27.75 -9.55 7.74
N ILE A 117 -28.12 -9.60 9.01
CA ILE A 117 -28.13 -10.86 9.78
C ILE A 117 -29.30 -11.69 9.26
N ALA A 118 -29.01 -12.84 8.65
CA ALA A 118 -30.03 -13.77 8.21
C ALA A 118 -30.80 -14.34 9.42
N GLY A 119 -32.10 -14.54 9.28
CA GLY A 119 -32.95 -15.18 10.30
C GLY A 119 -33.54 -14.26 11.36
N LYS A 120 -33.35 -12.95 11.28
CA LYS A 120 -34.08 -12.01 12.13
C LYS A 120 -35.54 -11.94 11.64
N LYS A 121 -36.43 -12.71 12.28
CA LYS A 121 -37.86 -12.62 12.02
C LYS A 121 -38.34 -11.18 12.25
N LEU A 122 -38.94 -10.59 11.22
CA LEU A 122 -39.73 -9.37 11.38
C LEU A 122 -40.87 -9.70 12.34
N THR A 123 -40.90 -9.08 13.52
CA THR A 123 -42.07 -9.15 14.40
C THR A 123 -43.28 -8.64 13.61
N PRO A 124 -44.37 -9.40 13.50
CA PRO A 124 -45.59 -8.93 12.79
C PRO A 124 -46.05 -7.65 13.47
N ILE A 125 -46.30 -6.62 12.67
CA ILE A 125 -46.88 -5.36 13.14
C ILE A 125 -48.24 -5.72 13.70
N LYS A 126 -48.43 -5.60 15.02
CA LYS A 126 -49.76 -5.67 15.62
C LYS A 126 -50.57 -4.52 15.03
N LYS A 127 -51.59 -4.87 14.24
CA LYS A 127 -52.66 -3.95 13.84
C LYS A 127 -53.50 -3.57 15.03
#